data_075ec5f19b17a484a7736245bfe87118
#
_entry.id   075ec5f19b17a484a7736245bfe87118
#
_cell.length_a   1.000
_cell.length_b   1.000
_cell.length_c   1.000
_cell.angle_alpha   90.00
_cell.angle_beta   90.00
_cell.angle_gamma   90.00
#
_symmetry.space_group_name_H-M   'P 1'
#
loop_
_entity.id
_entity.type
_entity.pdbx_description
1 polymer ?
#
loop_
_entity_poly.entity_id
_entity_poly.type
_entity_poly.pdbx_seq_one_letter_code
_entity_poly.pdbx_strand_id
1 'polypeptide(L)'
;FDLAIREANASGKYPYKVEMVALDDASDPATGVAAALKLVSDPAVVAASGHWNSPVALATIHIFHTYKIPFIVWGAIHPDITGFYKYPGVNRVAPTLIQENGPLCDWVIGELGFKNFSIISDTSSYGEMNLKAFRPMAEGKGAKILSVDSVTVGTTDFRPILTKVKGLNPDAVYFGGVVMEGALIRDQMEKVGLKKLFFAISGIKDDKFLEVAGP
;
A
#
# COMPACT_ATOMS: atom_id res chain seq x y z
N PHE A 1 -2.37 4.37 -18.17
CA PHE A 1 -2.98 5.65 -18.58
C PHE A 1 -2.73 5.95 -20.05
N ASP A 2 -1.50 5.86 -20.55
CA ASP A 2 -1.15 6.17 -21.95
C ASP A 2 -2.02 5.42 -22.98
N LEU A 3 -2.25 4.12 -22.76
CA LEU A 3 -3.12 3.33 -23.62
C LEU A 3 -4.56 3.89 -23.66
N ALA A 4 -5.14 4.17 -22.49
CA ALA A 4 -6.52 4.69 -22.41
C ALA A 4 -6.66 6.07 -23.09
N ILE A 5 -5.65 6.93 -22.95
CA ILE A 5 -5.62 8.24 -23.61
C ILE A 5 -5.51 8.09 -25.12
N ARG A 6 -4.64 7.20 -25.60
CA ARG A 6 -4.52 6.93 -27.05
C ARG A 6 -5.81 6.39 -27.63
N GLU A 7 -6.47 5.44 -26.94
CA GLU A 7 -7.76 4.89 -27.36
C GLU A 7 -8.88 5.95 -27.36
N ALA A 8 -8.92 6.78 -26.31
CA ALA A 8 -9.88 7.88 -26.22
C ALA A 8 -9.71 8.87 -27.39
N ASN A 9 -8.48 9.29 -27.67
CA ASN A 9 -8.16 10.21 -28.77
C ASN A 9 -8.45 9.60 -30.15
N ALA A 10 -8.22 8.29 -30.31
CA ALA A 10 -8.49 7.59 -31.58
C ALA A 10 -9.98 7.33 -31.81
N SER A 11 -10.79 7.32 -30.77
CA SER A 11 -12.21 6.98 -30.84
C SER A 11 -13.06 7.99 -31.62
N GLY A 12 -12.60 9.22 -31.77
CA GLY A 12 -13.36 10.34 -32.36
C GLY A 12 -14.60 10.78 -31.57
N LYS A 13 -14.80 10.22 -30.35
CA LYS A 13 -15.97 10.53 -29.51
C LYS A 13 -15.89 11.88 -28.80
N TYR A 14 -14.69 12.43 -28.69
CA TYR A 14 -14.45 13.66 -27.95
C TYR A 14 -14.02 14.79 -28.90
N PRO A 15 -14.51 16.02 -28.73
CA PRO A 15 -14.19 17.16 -29.60
C PRO A 15 -12.77 17.75 -29.35
N TYR A 16 -12.02 17.18 -28.42
CA TYR A 16 -10.69 17.64 -28.01
C TYR A 16 -9.75 16.43 -27.88
N LYS A 17 -8.44 16.70 -27.99
CA LYS A 17 -7.38 15.75 -27.65
C LYS A 17 -7.01 15.87 -26.17
N VAL A 18 -6.81 14.73 -25.55
CA VAL A 18 -6.24 14.63 -24.20
C VAL A 18 -4.75 14.35 -24.31
N GLU A 19 -3.93 15.08 -23.58
CA GLU A 19 -2.50 14.84 -23.44
C GLU A 19 -2.16 14.46 -22.01
N MET A 20 -1.16 13.61 -21.81
CA MET A 20 -0.70 13.18 -20.50
C MET A 20 0.54 13.97 -20.09
N VAL A 21 0.49 14.61 -18.93
CA VAL A 21 1.66 15.16 -18.24
C VAL A 21 2.03 14.18 -17.12
N ALA A 22 3.11 13.43 -17.28
CA ALA A 22 3.61 12.49 -16.30
C ALA A 22 4.70 13.10 -15.43
N LEU A 23 4.55 13.01 -14.12
CA LEU A 23 5.54 13.41 -13.12
C LEU A 23 5.78 12.25 -12.17
N ASP A 24 7.02 12.12 -11.69
CA ASP A 24 7.40 11.10 -10.72
C ASP A 24 7.37 11.71 -9.32
N ASP A 25 6.70 11.03 -8.40
CA ASP A 25 6.67 11.40 -6.97
C ASP A 25 7.80 10.74 -6.16
N ALA A 26 8.60 9.88 -6.80
CA ALA A 26 9.70 9.14 -6.20
C ALA A 26 9.32 8.37 -4.92
N SER A 27 8.03 8.07 -4.73
CA SER A 27 7.48 7.50 -3.50
C SER A 27 7.73 8.35 -2.23
N ASP A 28 8.03 9.63 -2.42
CA ASP A 28 8.35 10.61 -1.37
C ASP A 28 7.26 11.69 -1.26
N PRO A 29 6.68 11.94 -0.06
CA PRO A 29 5.62 12.91 0.10
C PRO A 29 5.99 14.35 -0.29
N ALA A 30 7.23 14.78 -0.04
CA ALA A 30 7.64 16.14 -0.40
C ALA A 30 7.78 16.31 -1.91
N THR A 31 8.36 15.31 -2.59
CA THR A 31 8.44 15.25 -4.05
C THR A 31 7.04 15.19 -4.66
N GLY A 32 6.14 14.40 -4.09
CA GLY A 32 4.73 14.32 -4.52
C GLY A 32 3.99 15.65 -4.38
N VAL A 33 4.21 16.39 -3.28
CA VAL A 33 3.66 17.74 -3.10
C VAL A 33 4.18 18.70 -4.17
N ALA A 34 5.49 18.68 -4.46
CA ALA A 34 6.08 19.52 -5.50
C ALA A 34 5.49 19.18 -6.90
N ALA A 35 5.34 17.90 -7.20
CA ALA A 35 4.71 17.43 -8.43
C ALA A 35 3.24 17.87 -8.54
N ALA A 36 2.46 17.73 -7.47
CA ALA A 36 1.07 18.15 -7.43
C ALA A 36 0.92 19.66 -7.64
N LEU A 37 1.75 20.48 -6.96
CA LEU A 37 1.76 21.94 -7.15
C LEU A 37 2.11 22.34 -8.58
N LYS A 38 3.06 21.65 -9.20
CA LYS A 38 3.41 21.87 -10.61
C LYS A 38 2.23 21.54 -11.53
N LEU A 39 1.54 20.44 -11.32
CA LEU A 39 0.35 20.08 -12.11
C LEU A 39 -0.76 21.12 -11.99
N VAL A 40 -1.13 21.50 -10.77
CA VAL A 40 -2.26 22.44 -10.55
C VAL A 40 -1.94 23.88 -10.95
N SER A 41 -0.67 24.22 -11.17
CA SER A 41 -0.25 25.54 -11.69
C SER A 41 -0.43 25.67 -13.21
N ASP A 42 -0.59 24.57 -13.92
CA ASP A 42 -0.85 24.58 -15.36
C ASP A 42 -2.36 24.63 -15.63
N PRO A 43 -2.88 25.71 -16.23
CA PRO A 43 -4.31 25.85 -16.50
C PRO A 43 -4.83 24.85 -17.55
N ALA A 44 -3.97 24.15 -18.27
CA ALA A 44 -4.35 23.09 -19.21
C ALA A 44 -4.65 21.75 -18.48
N VAL A 45 -4.23 21.58 -17.24
CA VAL A 45 -4.52 20.38 -16.46
C VAL A 45 -5.97 20.41 -15.94
N VAL A 46 -6.79 19.49 -16.45
CA VAL A 46 -8.23 19.42 -16.15
C VAL A 46 -8.58 18.28 -15.17
N ALA A 47 -7.69 17.31 -15.01
CA ALA A 47 -7.83 16.22 -14.05
C ALA A 47 -6.45 15.63 -13.74
N ALA A 48 -6.32 14.96 -12.59
CA ALA A 48 -5.09 14.29 -12.22
C ALA A 48 -5.39 12.86 -11.71
N SER A 49 -4.38 12.00 -11.78
CA SER A 49 -4.44 10.65 -11.24
C SER A 49 -3.09 10.25 -10.64
N GLY A 50 -3.10 9.62 -9.52
CA GLY A 50 -1.95 9.17 -8.68
C GLY A 50 -2.53 8.54 -7.44
N HIS A 51 -1.83 8.16 -6.55
CA HIS A 51 -0.45 7.76 -6.31
C HIS A 51 -0.45 6.25 -6.00
N TRP A 52 0.72 5.61 -5.99
CA TRP A 52 0.84 4.25 -5.46
C TRP A 52 0.89 4.27 -3.93
N ASN A 53 1.70 5.16 -3.37
CA ASN A 53 1.97 5.21 -1.93
C ASN A 53 0.94 6.06 -1.16
N SER A 54 0.40 5.50 -0.08
CA SER A 54 -0.56 6.19 0.78
C SER A 54 -0.03 7.46 1.43
N PRO A 55 1.24 7.53 1.92
CA PRO A 55 1.80 8.78 2.43
C PRO A 55 1.78 9.91 1.41
N VAL A 56 2.11 9.62 0.16
CA VAL A 56 2.12 10.60 -0.93
C VAL A 56 0.71 11.07 -1.26
N ALA A 57 -0.24 10.14 -1.38
CA ALA A 57 -1.64 10.48 -1.63
C ALA A 57 -2.21 11.37 -0.51
N LEU A 58 -1.99 11.02 0.76
CA LEU A 58 -2.45 11.81 1.91
C LEU A 58 -1.85 13.22 1.92
N ALA A 59 -0.61 13.38 1.47
CA ALA A 59 0.05 14.67 1.38
C ALA A 59 -0.47 15.57 0.24
N THR A 60 -1.10 15.01 -0.79
CA THR A 60 -1.45 15.73 -2.03
C THR A 60 -2.93 15.95 -2.26
N ILE A 61 -3.83 15.13 -1.71
CA ILE A 61 -5.28 15.20 -1.97
C ILE A 61 -5.89 16.58 -1.68
N HIS A 62 -5.43 17.28 -0.65
CA HIS A 62 -5.92 18.61 -0.31
C HIS A 62 -5.44 19.69 -1.32
N ILE A 63 -4.30 19.48 -2.00
CA ILE A 63 -3.85 20.38 -3.08
C ILE A 63 -4.83 20.28 -4.23
N PHE A 64 -5.10 19.09 -4.74
CA PHE A 64 -6.06 18.89 -5.83
C PHE A 64 -7.47 19.39 -5.45
N HIS A 65 -7.89 19.14 -4.20
CA HIS A 65 -9.16 19.68 -3.69
C HIS A 65 -9.20 21.21 -3.70
N THR A 66 -8.15 21.87 -3.20
CA THR A 66 -8.06 23.35 -3.12
C THR A 66 -8.11 23.98 -4.50
N TYR A 67 -7.39 23.40 -5.45
CA TYR A 67 -7.36 23.89 -6.84
C TYR A 67 -8.53 23.37 -7.70
N LYS A 68 -9.47 22.61 -7.10
CA LYS A 68 -10.66 22.06 -7.77
C LYS A 68 -10.32 21.16 -8.97
N ILE A 69 -9.19 20.51 -8.96
CA ILE A 69 -8.78 19.51 -9.96
C ILE A 69 -9.32 18.14 -9.52
N PRO A 70 -10.20 17.50 -10.30
CA PRO A 70 -10.62 16.12 -10.04
C PRO A 70 -9.42 15.20 -9.95
N PHE A 71 -9.37 14.39 -8.87
CA PHE A 71 -8.25 13.51 -8.62
C PHE A 71 -8.69 12.07 -8.39
N ILE A 72 -8.18 11.14 -9.19
CA ILE A 72 -8.46 9.71 -9.09
C ILE A 72 -7.23 8.99 -8.51
N VAL A 73 -7.39 8.47 -7.31
CA VAL A 73 -6.36 7.63 -6.66
C VAL A 73 -6.50 6.20 -7.16
N TRP A 74 -5.43 5.67 -7.77
CA TRP A 74 -5.49 4.35 -8.40
C TRP A 74 -4.81 3.24 -7.59
N GLY A 75 -3.84 3.55 -6.72
CA GLY A 75 -3.03 2.56 -5.99
C GLY A 75 -3.07 2.74 -4.48
N ALA A 76 -3.03 3.97 -3.97
CA ALA A 76 -3.00 4.22 -2.53
C ALA A 76 -4.32 3.81 -1.84
N ILE A 77 -4.22 2.94 -0.83
CA ILE A 77 -5.37 2.28 -0.21
C ILE A 77 -5.65 2.69 1.24
N HIS A 78 -4.98 3.72 1.77
CA HIS A 78 -5.28 4.26 3.10
C HIS A 78 -6.73 4.78 3.16
N PRO A 79 -7.53 4.37 4.18
CA PRO A 79 -8.96 4.71 4.22
C PRO A 79 -9.23 6.21 4.29
N ASP A 80 -8.37 6.98 4.94
CA ASP A 80 -8.57 8.42 5.15
C ASP A 80 -8.54 9.23 3.86
N ILE A 81 -7.91 8.74 2.80
CA ILE A 81 -7.84 9.42 1.50
C ILE A 81 -9.24 9.84 1.01
N THR A 82 -10.23 8.97 1.18
CA THR A 82 -11.63 9.26 0.77
C THR A 82 -12.63 9.16 1.92
N GLY A 83 -12.29 8.48 3.01
CA GLY A 83 -13.19 8.23 4.14
C GLY A 83 -13.22 9.36 5.17
N PHE A 84 -12.08 9.95 5.49
CA PHE A 84 -11.96 11.01 6.50
C PHE A 84 -12.23 12.39 5.90
N TYR A 85 -11.44 12.81 4.91
CA TYR A 85 -11.54 14.14 4.32
C TYR A 85 -12.79 14.34 3.45
N LYS A 86 -13.26 13.28 2.78
CA LYS A 86 -14.49 13.29 1.95
C LYS A 86 -14.53 14.43 0.92
N TYR A 87 -13.38 14.76 0.31
CA TYR A 87 -13.30 15.78 -0.72
C TYR A 87 -14.07 15.34 -1.98
N PRO A 88 -15.08 16.12 -2.45
CA PRO A 88 -15.96 15.69 -3.54
C PRO A 88 -15.23 15.35 -4.85
N GLY A 89 -14.11 16.02 -5.12
CA GLY A 89 -13.30 15.82 -6.31
C GLY A 89 -12.26 14.70 -6.17
N VAL A 90 -12.08 14.11 -4.97
CA VAL A 90 -11.10 13.05 -4.72
C VAL A 90 -11.80 11.71 -4.64
N ASN A 91 -11.52 10.85 -5.60
CA ASN A 91 -12.12 9.53 -5.71
C ASN A 91 -11.04 8.46 -5.81
N ARG A 92 -11.40 7.20 -5.59
CA ARG A 92 -10.48 6.08 -5.74
C ARG A 92 -11.14 4.92 -6.49
N VAL A 93 -10.31 4.17 -7.23
CA VAL A 93 -10.72 2.95 -7.93
C VAL A 93 -10.18 1.69 -7.26
N ALA A 94 -9.20 1.83 -6.35
CA ALA A 94 -8.69 0.74 -5.53
C ALA A 94 -9.56 0.51 -4.28
N PRO A 95 -9.60 -0.71 -3.69
CA PRO A 95 -10.20 -0.94 -2.38
C PRO A 95 -9.45 -0.17 -1.28
N THR A 96 -10.01 -0.15 -0.07
CA THR A 96 -9.26 0.28 1.12
C THR A 96 -8.49 -0.91 1.71
N LEU A 97 -7.42 -0.63 2.44
CA LEU A 97 -6.71 -1.69 3.16
C LEU A 97 -7.59 -2.46 4.18
N ILE A 98 -8.68 -1.83 4.66
CA ILE A 98 -9.67 -2.51 5.50
C ILE A 98 -10.42 -3.58 4.68
N GLN A 99 -10.78 -3.24 3.44
CA GLN A 99 -11.46 -4.15 2.51
C GLN A 99 -10.53 -5.28 2.01
N GLU A 100 -9.22 -5.07 2.00
CA GLU A 100 -8.25 -6.13 1.67
C GLU A 100 -7.96 -7.04 2.88
N ASN A 101 -7.78 -6.48 4.08
CA ASN A 101 -7.48 -7.27 5.28
C ASN A 101 -8.65 -8.15 5.74
N GLY A 102 -9.90 -7.76 5.48
CA GLY A 102 -11.07 -8.55 5.86
C GLY A 102 -11.04 -9.97 5.28
N PRO A 103 -11.10 -10.13 3.94
CA PRO A 103 -11.01 -11.43 3.28
C PRO A 103 -9.72 -12.20 3.59
N LEU A 104 -8.60 -11.48 3.76
CA LEU A 104 -7.33 -12.10 4.15
C LEU A 104 -7.42 -12.76 5.53
N CYS A 105 -8.03 -12.09 6.52
CA CYS A 105 -8.29 -12.68 7.83
C CYS A 105 -9.24 -13.86 7.75
N ASP A 106 -10.27 -13.79 6.90
CA ASP A 106 -11.20 -14.92 6.68
C ASP A 106 -10.46 -16.15 6.16
N TRP A 107 -9.56 -15.96 5.21
CA TRP A 107 -8.76 -17.03 4.65
C TRP A 107 -7.76 -17.62 5.66
N VAL A 108 -6.89 -16.80 6.27
CA VAL A 108 -5.81 -17.32 7.12
C VAL A 108 -6.33 -17.90 8.45
N ILE A 109 -7.40 -17.35 9.00
CA ILE A 109 -7.96 -17.79 10.29
C ILE A 109 -9.10 -18.79 10.07
N GLY A 110 -10.01 -18.51 9.14
CA GLY A 110 -11.19 -19.33 8.89
C GLY A 110 -10.88 -20.61 8.11
N GLU A 111 -10.18 -20.46 6.96
CA GLU A 111 -9.92 -21.62 6.08
C GLU A 111 -8.64 -22.37 6.46
N LEU A 112 -7.51 -21.66 6.70
CA LEU A 112 -6.26 -22.32 7.09
C LEU A 112 -6.22 -22.71 8.58
N GLY A 113 -7.10 -22.17 9.41
CA GLY A 113 -7.19 -22.49 10.83
C GLY A 113 -6.05 -21.94 11.69
N PHE A 114 -5.29 -20.97 11.20
CA PHE A 114 -4.18 -20.37 11.93
C PHE A 114 -4.67 -19.48 13.06
N LYS A 115 -3.98 -19.54 14.22
CA LYS A 115 -4.43 -18.83 15.43
C LYS A 115 -3.37 -17.93 16.04
N ASN A 116 -2.10 -18.14 15.74
CA ASN A 116 -1.00 -17.42 16.37
C ASN A 116 -0.21 -16.65 15.31
N PHE A 117 -0.18 -15.33 15.42
CA PHE A 117 0.49 -14.47 14.42
C PHE A 117 1.56 -13.61 15.06
N SER A 118 2.66 -13.41 14.33
CA SER A 118 3.57 -12.28 14.56
C SER A 118 3.35 -11.25 13.47
N ILE A 119 3.32 -9.98 13.84
CA ILE A 119 3.13 -8.86 12.92
C ILE A 119 4.44 -8.09 12.82
N ILE A 120 4.87 -7.82 11.59
CA ILE A 120 5.93 -6.86 11.29
C ILE A 120 5.29 -5.76 10.44
N SER A 121 5.45 -4.49 10.79
CA SER A 121 4.95 -3.37 10.00
C SER A 121 6.01 -2.31 9.82
N ASP A 122 5.99 -1.61 8.67
CA ASP A 122 6.81 -0.42 8.53
C ASP A 122 6.18 0.79 9.24
N THR A 123 7.00 1.82 9.47
CA THR A 123 6.59 3.05 10.16
C THR A 123 5.95 4.09 9.24
N SER A 124 5.64 3.74 7.98
CA SER A 124 4.85 4.60 7.10
C SER A 124 3.38 4.64 7.53
N SER A 125 2.65 5.67 7.09
CA SER A 125 1.19 5.71 7.33
C SER A 125 0.45 4.50 6.74
N TYR A 126 0.99 3.89 5.67
CA TYR A 126 0.47 2.65 5.11
C TYR A 126 0.68 1.46 6.06
N GLY A 127 1.91 1.25 6.55
CA GLY A 127 2.23 0.12 7.44
C GLY A 127 1.54 0.24 8.79
N GLU A 128 1.53 1.43 9.40
CA GLU A 128 0.81 1.68 10.65
C GLU A 128 -0.68 1.39 10.53
N MET A 129 -1.31 1.80 9.42
CA MET A 129 -2.73 1.56 9.22
C MET A 129 -3.01 0.08 8.93
N ASN A 130 -2.09 -0.64 8.27
CA ASN A 130 -2.20 -2.10 8.13
C ASN A 130 -2.21 -2.80 9.49
N LEU A 131 -1.31 -2.42 10.38
CA LEU A 131 -1.32 -2.94 11.76
C LEU A 131 -2.66 -2.64 12.48
N LYS A 132 -3.12 -1.39 12.37
CA LYS A 132 -4.39 -0.93 12.98
C LYS A 132 -5.62 -1.63 12.40
N ALA A 133 -5.56 -2.10 11.16
CA ALA A 133 -6.65 -2.84 10.53
C ALA A 133 -6.56 -4.34 10.80
N PHE A 134 -5.42 -4.97 10.51
CA PHE A 134 -5.26 -6.42 10.62
C PHE A 134 -5.42 -6.92 12.06
N ARG A 135 -4.73 -6.29 13.02
CA ARG A 135 -4.70 -6.75 14.40
C ARG A 135 -6.09 -6.91 15.03
N PRO A 136 -6.97 -5.88 15.08
CA PRO A 136 -8.28 -6.04 15.70
C PRO A 136 -9.19 -7.01 14.92
N MET A 137 -9.04 -7.11 13.59
CA MET A 137 -9.79 -8.09 12.79
C MET A 137 -9.37 -9.52 13.13
N ALA A 138 -8.08 -9.77 13.27
CA ALA A 138 -7.56 -11.09 13.63
C ALA A 138 -7.95 -11.47 15.07
N GLU A 139 -7.76 -10.57 16.03
CA GLU A 139 -8.15 -10.78 17.44
C GLU A 139 -9.67 -11.00 17.57
N GLY A 140 -10.49 -10.25 16.83
CA GLY A 140 -11.95 -10.42 16.77
C GLY A 140 -12.39 -11.77 16.21
N LYS A 141 -11.54 -12.44 15.43
CA LYS A 141 -11.75 -13.82 14.93
C LYS A 141 -11.11 -14.89 15.83
N GLY A 142 -10.65 -14.51 17.02
CA GLY A 142 -10.08 -15.42 18.02
C GLY A 142 -8.59 -15.72 17.82
N ALA A 143 -7.90 -14.99 16.96
CA ALA A 143 -6.45 -15.12 16.81
C ALA A 143 -5.69 -14.43 17.96
N LYS A 144 -4.48 -14.94 18.23
CA LYS A 144 -3.55 -14.37 19.19
C LYS A 144 -2.36 -13.72 18.49
N ILE A 145 -2.08 -12.48 18.82
CA ILE A 145 -0.90 -11.78 18.34
C ILE A 145 0.25 -12.01 19.33
N LEU A 146 1.27 -12.74 18.89
CA LEU A 146 2.44 -13.11 19.71
C LEU A 146 3.46 -11.98 19.81
N SER A 147 3.64 -11.23 18.73
CA SER A 147 4.47 -10.02 18.70
C SER A 147 3.99 -9.01 17.68
N VAL A 148 4.31 -7.76 17.93
CA VAL A 148 4.22 -6.66 16.97
C VAL A 148 5.58 -5.99 16.95
N ASP A 149 6.18 -5.93 15.77
CA ASP A 149 7.48 -5.34 15.52
C ASP A 149 7.35 -4.26 14.45
N SER A 150 7.80 -3.05 14.74
CA SER A 150 7.82 -1.95 13.78
C SER A 150 9.23 -1.75 13.24
N VAL A 151 9.34 -1.51 11.95
CA VAL A 151 10.61 -1.31 11.24
C VAL A 151 10.58 0.01 10.47
N THR A 152 11.69 0.72 10.46
CA THR A 152 11.79 1.94 9.67
C THR A 152 11.84 1.59 8.18
N VAL A 153 11.16 2.39 7.35
CA VAL A 153 11.27 2.29 5.90
C VAL A 153 12.73 2.38 5.47
N GLY A 154 13.17 1.50 4.60
CA GLY A 154 14.57 1.36 4.18
C GLY A 154 15.40 0.41 5.05
N THR A 155 14.81 -0.24 6.06
CA THR A 155 15.48 -1.30 6.82
C THR A 155 15.85 -2.47 5.89
N THR A 156 17.08 -2.96 6.01
CA THR A 156 17.60 -4.06 5.17
C THR A 156 17.96 -5.32 5.95
N ASP A 157 18.15 -5.23 7.26
CA ASP A 157 18.46 -6.39 8.12
C ASP A 157 17.32 -6.65 9.12
N PHE A 158 16.58 -7.73 8.85
CA PHE A 158 15.45 -8.18 9.66
C PHE A 158 15.78 -9.41 10.53
N ARG A 159 17.00 -9.97 10.44
CA ARG A 159 17.40 -11.19 11.15
C ARG A 159 17.21 -11.12 12.68
N PRO A 160 17.46 -9.99 13.37
CA PRO A 160 17.20 -9.89 14.81
C PRO A 160 15.71 -10.10 15.13
N ILE A 161 14.82 -9.41 14.40
CA ILE A 161 13.35 -9.54 14.56
C ILE A 161 12.90 -10.95 14.20
N LEU A 162 13.37 -11.49 13.09
CA LEU A 162 13.00 -12.83 12.62
C LEU A 162 13.48 -13.94 13.56
N THR A 163 14.63 -13.77 14.21
CA THR A 163 15.11 -14.69 15.24
C THR A 163 14.20 -14.69 16.47
N LYS A 164 13.78 -13.50 16.92
CA LYS A 164 12.77 -13.36 17.98
C LYS A 164 11.45 -14.02 17.59
N VAL A 165 10.94 -13.73 16.40
CA VAL A 165 9.69 -14.30 15.86
C VAL A 165 9.79 -15.82 15.78
N LYS A 166 10.92 -16.37 15.32
CA LYS A 166 11.15 -17.83 15.30
C LYS A 166 11.04 -18.45 16.69
N GLY A 167 11.57 -17.81 17.72
CA GLY A 167 11.47 -18.27 19.12
C GLY A 167 10.02 -18.27 19.64
N LEU A 168 9.16 -17.40 19.14
CA LEU A 168 7.73 -17.36 19.50
C LEU A 168 6.90 -18.43 18.79
N ASN A 169 7.42 -19.03 17.72
CA ASN A 169 6.79 -20.09 16.93
C ASN A 169 5.36 -19.75 16.48
N PRO A 170 5.10 -18.64 15.76
CA PRO A 170 3.77 -18.32 15.25
C PRO A 170 3.33 -19.34 14.18
N ASP A 171 2.04 -19.36 13.86
CA ASP A 171 1.53 -20.10 12.71
C ASP A 171 1.90 -19.40 11.41
N ALA A 172 1.87 -18.06 11.41
CA ALA A 172 2.22 -17.24 10.27
C ALA A 172 2.76 -15.87 10.69
N VAL A 173 3.44 -15.19 9.73
CA VAL A 173 3.96 -13.83 9.86
C VAL A 173 3.19 -12.92 8.90
N TYR A 174 2.49 -11.94 9.46
CA TYR A 174 1.86 -10.86 8.70
C TYR A 174 2.84 -9.70 8.53
N PHE A 175 2.91 -9.18 7.30
CA PHE A 175 3.69 -7.98 7.01
C PHE A 175 2.79 -6.84 6.53
N GLY A 176 2.85 -5.71 7.23
CA GLY A 176 2.20 -4.46 6.85
C GLY A 176 3.22 -3.46 6.31
N GLY A 177 3.56 -3.57 5.05
CA GLY A 177 4.55 -2.70 4.41
C GLY A 177 4.62 -2.94 2.90
N VAL A 178 5.69 -2.46 2.28
CA VAL A 178 5.84 -2.46 0.82
C VAL A 178 6.88 -3.46 0.31
N VAL A 179 7.04 -3.50 -1.02
CA VAL A 179 7.72 -4.55 -1.79
C VAL A 179 9.10 -4.92 -1.27
N MET A 180 10.01 -3.94 -1.11
CA MET A 180 11.42 -4.25 -0.85
C MET A 180 11.63 -4.84 0.55
N GLU A 181 11.04 -4.24 1.58
CA GLU A 181 11.11 -4.76 2.95
C GLU A 181 10.44 -6.13 3.04
N GLY A 182 9.25 -6.30 2.40
CA GLY A 182 8.56 -7.57 2.36
C GLY A 182 9.40 -8.70 1.73
N ALA A 183 10.04 -8.42 0.61
CA ALA A 183 10.90 -9.35 -0.09
C ALA A 183 12.15 -9.73 0.74
N LEU A 184 12.79 -8.74 1.38
CA LEU A 184 13.94 -8.97 2.26
C LEU A 184 13.55 -9.76 3.52
N ILE A 185 12.37 -9.50 4.10
CA ILE A 185 11.85 -10.29 5.22
C ILE A 185 11.69 -11.75 4.78
N ARG A 186 11.03 -11.99 3.64
CA ARG A 186 10.80 -13.36 3.15
C ARG A 186 12.11 -14.10 2.86
N ASP A 187 13.07 -13.48 2.19
CA ASP A 187 14.41 -14.02 1.96
C ASP A 187 15.13 -14.36 3.29
N GLN A 188 15.09 -13.42 4.24
CA GLN A 188 15.77 -13.62 5.52
C GLN A 188 15.04 -14.60 6.45
N MET A 189 13.72 -14.79 6.32
CA MET A 189 13.02 -15.87 7.00
C MET A 189 13.61 -17.24 6.65
N GLU A 190 13.91 -17.48 5.37
CA GLU A 190 14.55 -18.71 4.93
C GLU A 190 15.96 -18.86 5.55
N LYS A 191 16.76 -17.80 5.51
CA LYS A 191 18.14 -17.78 6.06
C LYS A 191 18.20 -18.02 7.57
N VAL A 192 17.23 -17.53 8.35
CA VAL A 192 17.16 -17.85 9.79
C VAL A 192 16.43 -19.16 10.09
N GLY A 193 15.91 -19.85 9.08
CA GLY A 193 15.15 -21.08 9.20
C GLY A 193 13.78 -20.91 9.86
N LEU A 194 13.12 -19.77 9.62
CA LEU A 194 11.73 -19.51 10.01
C LEU A 194 10.78 -19.97 8.90
N LYS A 195 10.48 -21.27 8.88
CA LYS A 195 9.63 -21.92 7.87
C LYS A 195 8.15 -21.79 8.21
N LYS A 196 7.61 -20.59 8.08
CA LYS A 196 6.21 -20.25 8.35
C LYS A 196 5.60 -19.53 7.17
N LEU A 197 4.26 -19.52 7.07
CA LEU A 197 3.58 -18.70 6.08
C LEU A 197 3.94 -17.24 6.31
N PHE A 198 4.39 -16.59 5.25
CA PHE A 198 4.52 -15.14 5.17
C PHE A 198 3.39 -14.62 4.30
N PHE A 199 2.68 -13.61 4.77
CA PHE A 199 1.57 -13.05 4.02
C PHE A 199 1.41 -11.55 4.28
N ALA A 200 0.86 -10.87 3.29
CA ALA A 200 0.58 -9.43 3.30
C ALA A 200 -0.62 -9.16 2.38
N ILE A 201 -1.08 -7.93 2.37
CA ILE A 201 -2.03 -7.46 1.36
C ILE A 201 -1.29 -6.96 0.10
N SER A 202 -1.97 -6.27 -0.81
CA SER A 202 -1.49 -5.89 -2.14
C SER A 202 -0.17 -5.10 -2.18
N GLY A 203 0.27 -4.49 -1.08
CA GLY A 203 1.48 -3.67 -1.01
C GLY A 203 2.80 -4.36 -1.39
N ILE A 204 2.82 -5.71 -1.40
CA ILE A 204 3.98 -6.50 -1.83
C ILE A 204 3.79 -7.15 -3.21
N LYS A 205 2.67 -6.89 -3.90
CA LYS A 205 2.35 -7.52 -5.19
C LYS A 205 3.09 -6.82 -6.33
N ASP A 206 4.32 -7.26 -6.56
CA ASP A 206 5.19 -6.75 -7.61
C ASP A 206 6.19 -7.85 -8.02
N ASP A 207 6.61 -7.87 -9.28
CA ASP A 207 7.59 -8.83 -9.79
C ASP A 207 8.93 -8.72 -9.05
N LYS A 208 9.26 -7.52 -8.59
CA LYS A 208 10.45 -7.25 -7.78
C LYS A 208 10.47 -8.02 -6.47
N PHE A 209 9.29 -8.30 -5.89
CA PHE A 209 9.20 -9.16 -4.71
C PHE A 209 9.77 -10.55 -5.02
N LEU A 210 9.37 -11.17 -6.13
CA LEU A 210 9.84 -12.50 -6.52
C LEU A 210 11.33 -12.52 -6.86
N GLU A 211 11.84 -11.46 -7.50
CA GLU A 211 13.27 -11.33 -7.81
C GLU A 211 14.15 -11.37 -6.55
N VAL A 212 13.70 -10.76 -5.46
CA VAL A 212 14.47 -10.62 -4.21
C VAL A 212 14.18 -11.74 -3.22
N ALA A 213 12.91 -12.12 -3.07
CA ALA A 213 12.48 -13.15 -2.12
C ALA A 213 12.82 -14.58 -2.59
N GLY A 214 13.07 -14.75 -3.88
CA GLY A 214 13.22 -16.05 -4.51
C GLY A 214 11.89 -16.77 -4.75
N PRO A 215 11.93 -17.94 -5.39
CA PRO A 215 10.75 -18.73 -5.69
C PRO A 215 10.08 -19.31 -4.44
#